data_a7a292ef6c2fe259bb37fe430c815734
#
_entry.id   a7a292ef6c2fe259bb37fe430c815734
#
_cell.length_a   1.000
_cell.length_b   1.000
_cell.length_c   1.000
_cell.angle_alpha   90.00
_cell.angle_beta   90.00
_cell.angle_gamma   90.00
#
_symmetry.space_group_name_H-M   'P 1'
#
loop_
_entity.id
_entity.type
_entity.pdbx_description
1 polymer ?
#
loop_
_entity_poly.entity_id
_entity_poly.type
_entity_poly.pdbx_seq_one_letter_code
_entity_poly.pdbx_strand_id
1 'polypeptide(L)'
;TLLGGTFVDYDKQTSSGTVFGKTNVVAQKAVVNGGLRFISEEQKETTRAKMREIVAKNLPQTSASIRFTDSYPAMGPTGGNLAVLAKLDQVSKDMGQGGVAPYDPLKRGAADISFVADYTDGIDGLGTMGSGAHTPQETVNLKTMNALIQRSALLIYRLTR
;
A
#
# COMPACT_ATOMS: atom_id res chain seq x y z
N THR A 1 7.74 -10.48 -8.70
CA THR A 1 8.34 -11.79 -9.08
C THR A 1 8.41 -11.91 -10.59
N LEU A 2 9.54 -12.32 -11.11
CA LEU A 2 9.77 -12.61 -12.52
C LEU A 2 10.23 -14.07 -12.66
N LEU A 3 9.52 -14.83 -13.49
CA LEU A 3 9.88 -16.18 -13.88
C LEU A 3 9.88 -16.28 -15.40
N GLY A 4 10.89 -16.92 -15.99
CA GLY A 4 10.99 -17.10 -17.42
C GLY A 4 11.77 -18.35 -17.79
N GLY A 5 11.35 -19.06 -18.83
CA GLY A 5 11.98 -20.30 -19.28
C GLY A 5 11.16 -21.05 -20.32
N THR A 6 11.53 -22.28 -20.62
CA THR A 6 10.80 -23.15 -21.54
C THR A 6 9.44 -23.56 -20.96
N PHE A 7 9.38 -23.80 -19.68
CA PHE A 7 8.17 -24.12 -18.93
C PHE A 7 8.08 -23.22 -17.70
N VAL A 8 6.90 -22.68 -17.44
CA VAL A 8 6.62 -21.86 -16.25
C VAL A 8 5.34 -22.38 -15.61
N ASP A 9 5.44 -22.85 -14.39
CA ASP A 9 4.32 -23.08 -13.50
C ASP A 9 4.39 -22.05 -12.37
N TYR A 10 3.35 -21.21 -12.24
CA TYR A 10 3.32 -20.11 -11.28
C TYR A 10 2.04 -20.14 -10.47
N ASP A 11 2.19 -20.34 -9.17
CA ASP A 11 1.12 -20.22 -8.19
C ASP A 11 1.06 -18.80 -7.63
N LYS A 12 -0.06 -18.13 -7.85
CA LYS A 12 -0.30 -16.76 -7.37
C LYS A 12 -0.50 -16.68 -5.86
N GLN A 13 -1.02 -17.73 -5.24
CA GLN A 13 -1.31 -17.73 -3.81
C GLN A 13 -0.02 -17.76 -2.99
N THR A 14 0.90 -18.60 -3.39
CA THR A 14 2.19 -18.73 -2.73
C THR A 14 3.27 -17.79 -3.28
N SER A 15 2.97 -17.06 -4.37
CA SER A 15 3.94 -16.23 -5.11
C SER A 15 5.22 -16.99 -5.49
N SER A 16 5.09 -18.29 -5.76
CA SER A 16 6.18 -19.19 -6.11
C SER A 16 5.93 -19.88 -7.44
N GLY A 17 6.96 -20.50 -7.99
CA GLY A 17 6.82 -21.25 -9.23
C GLY A 17 8.10 -21.96 -9.63
N THR A 18 7.99 -22.83 -10.64
CA THR A 18 9.09 -23.58 -11.22
C THR A 18 9.31 -23.19 -12.67
N VAL A 19 10.56 -23.13 -13.08
CA VAL A 19 10.97 -22.79 -14.44
C VAL A 19 12.00 -23.80 -14.90
N PHE A 20 11.81 -24.33 -16.10
CA PHE A 20 12.81 -25.14 -16.78
C PHE A 20 13.43 -24.34 -17.92
N GLY A 21 14.75 -24.32 -18.02
CA GLY A 21 15.46 -23.66 -19.10
C GLY A 21 16.97 -23.77 -18.94
N LYS A 22 17.69 -23.45 -20.04
CA LYS A 22 19.15 -23.31 -20.06
C LYS A 22 19.49 -21.83 -20.19
N THR A 23 20.68 -21.44 -19.76
CA THR A 23 21.16 -20.06 -19.77
C THR A 23 21.32 -19.45 -21.17
N ASN A 24 21.37 -20.28 -22.20
CA ASN A 24 21.53 -19.91 -23.61
C ASN A 24 20.27 -20.11 -24.46
N VAL A 25 19.11 -20.23 -23.84
CA VAL A 25 17.82 -20.42 -24.52
C VAL A 25 16.94 -19.20 -24.29
N VAL A 26 16.28 -18.72 -25.32
CA VAL A 26 15.24 -17.69 -25.19
C VAL A 26 14.04 -18.28 -24.48
N ALA A 27 13.52 -17.56 -23.49
CA ALA A 27 12.38 -18.00 -22.72
C ALA A 27 11.13 -18.14 -23.63
N GLN A 28 10.49 -19.31 -23.59
CA GLN A 28 9.23 -19.53 -24.27
C GLN A 28 8.09 -18.76 -23.60
N LYS A 29 8.13 -18.64 -22.28
CA LYS A 29 7.16 -17.91 -21.48
C LYS A 29 7.86 -17.21 -20.32
N ALA A 30 7.45 -15.97 -20.07
CA ALA A 30 7.84 -15.22 -18.88
C ALA A 30 6.59 -14.73 -18.14
N VAL A 31 6.59 -14.83 -16.82
CA VAL A 31 5.52 -14.33 -15.96
C VAL A 31 6.12 -13.31 -14.98
N VAL A 32 5.53 -12.13 -14.95
CA VAL A 32 5.90 -11.07 -14.02
C VAL A 32 4.70 -10.79 -13.12
N ASN A 33 4.89 -10.83 -11.82
CA ASN A 33 3.89 -10.43 -10.84
C ASN A 33 4.45 -9.31 -9.96
N GLY A 34 3.69 -8.25 -9.78
CA GLY A 34 4.12 -7.08 -9.02
C GLY A 34 2.95 -6.27 -8.49
N GLY A 35 3.23 -5.40 -7.53
CA GLY A 35 2.26 -4.45 -7.01
C GLY A 35 2.41 -3.08 -7.66
N LEU A 36 1.28 -2.43 -7.94
CA LEU A 36 1.22 -1.03 -8.34
C LEU A 36 0.72 -0.22 -7.16
N ARG A 37 1.50 0.79 -6.75
CA ARG A 37 1.11 1.73 -5.68
C ARG A 37 0.78 3.08 -6.29
N PHE A 38 -0.24 3.72 -5.78
CA PHE A 38 -0.76 5.00 -6.27
C PHE A 38 -1.39 5.78 -5.10
N ILE A 39 -1.56 7.08 -5.28
CA ILE A 39 -2.18 7.98 -4.29
C ILE A 39 -3.51 8.55 -4.77
N SER A 40 -3.85 8.38 -6.05
CA SER A 40 -5.15 8.76 -6.61
C SER A 40 -5.62 7.73 -7.64
N GLU A 41 -6.92 7.65 -7.85
CA GLU A 41 -7.52 6.79 -8.89
C GLU A 41 -7.10 7.22 -10.29
N GLU A 42 -6.98 8.52 -10.53
CA GLU A 42 -6.47 9.06 -11.80
C GLU A 42 -5.05 8.58 -12.09
N GLN A 43 -4.16 8.64 -11.08
CA GLN A 43 -2.79 8.14 -11.20
C GLN A 43 -2.77 6.64 -11.51
N LYS A 44 -3.64 5.86 -10.86
CA LYS A 44 -3.80 4.43 -11.09
C LYS A 44 -4.16 4.15 -12.55
N GLU A 45 -5.23 4.75 -13.04
CA GLU A 45 -5.74 4.47 -14.38
C GLU A 45 -4.81 4.99 -15.49
N THR A 46 -4.22 6.17 -15.31
CA THR A 46 -3.21 6.71 -16.24
C THR A 46 -2.00 5.79 -16.32
N THR A 47 -1.52 5.29 -15.19
CA THR A 47 -0.39 4.35 -15.15
C THR A 47 -0.74 3.03 -15.82
N ARG A 48 -1.93 2.48 -15.54
CA ARG A 48 -2.43 1.24 -16.17
C ARG A 48 -2.56 1.38 -17.68
N ALA A 49 -3.06 2.52 -18.15
CA ALA A 49 -3.15 2.79 -19.59
C ALA A 49 -1.78 2.75 -20.24
N LYS A 50 -0.78 3.44 -19.68
CA LYS A 50 0.60 3.40 -20.17
C LYS A 50 1.20 1.99 -20.15
N MET A 51 0.95 1.22 -19.09
CA MET A 51 1.41 -0.16 -19.01
C MET A 51 0.79 -1.03 -20.12
N ARG A 52 -0.51 -0.86 -20.40
CA ARG A 52 -1.17 -1.57 -21.53
C ARG A 52 -0.57 -1.19 -22.88
N GLU A 53 -0.30 0.10 -23.11
CA GLU A 53 0.36 0.58 -24.34
C GLU A 53 1.75 -0.04 -24.52
N ILE A 54 2.54 -0.13 -23.46
CA ILE A 54 3.88 -0.72 -23.49
C ILE A 54 3.79 -2.22 -23.80
N VAL A 55 2.89 -2.92 -23.12
CA VAL A 55 2.71 -4.36 -23.27
C VAL A 55 2.16 -4.72 -24.65
N ALA A 56 1.40 -3.83 -25.30
CA ALA A 56 0.93 -4.02 -26.68
C ALA A 56 2.03 -3.95 -27.74
N LYS A 57 3.20 -3.38 -27.41
CA LYS A 57 4.36 -3.28 -28.32
C LYS A 57 5.24 -4.51 -28.22
N ASN A 58 4.85 -5.57 -28.92
CA ASN A 58 5.58 -6.84 -28.90
C ASN A 58 6.69 -6.88 -29.94
N LEU A 59 7.73 -7.66 -29.68
CA LEU A 59 8.68 -8.07 -30.72
C LEU A 59 8.02 -9.03 -31.72
N PRO A 60 8.54 -9.11 -32.97
CA PRO A 60 8.03 -10.10 -33.92
C PRO A 60 7.99 -11.51 -33.34
N GLN A 61 6.95 -12.25 -33.64
CA GLN A 61 6.71 -13.63 -33.18
C GLN A 61 6.54 -13.79 -31.66
N THR A 62 6.30 -12.67 -30.94
CA THR A 62 6.00 -12.70 -29.51
C THR A 62 4.60 -12.14 -29.23
N SER A 63 4.08 -12.42 -28.06
CA SER A 63 2.86 -11.82 -27.54
C SER A 63 3.01 -11.54 -26.05
N ALA A 64 2.30 -10.52 -25.58
CA ALA A 64 2.25 -10.20 -24.17
C ALA A 64 0.84 -9.79 -23.75
N SER A 65 0.50 -10.05 -22.50
CA SER A 65 -0.75 -9.61 -21.91
C SER A 65 -0.52 -9.12 -20.50
N ILE A 66 -1.31 -8.15 -20.06
CA ILE A 66 -1.28 -7.61 -18.70
C ILE A 66 -2.68 -7.66 -18.11
N ARG A 67 -2.78 -8.07 -16.85
CA ARG A 67 -4.02 -8.04 -16.07
C ARG A 67 -3.79 -7.27 -14.80
N PHE A 68 -4.79 -6.52 -14.36
CA PHE A 68 -4.81 -5.83 -13.09
C PHE A 68 -5.89 -6.41 -12.20
N THR A 69 -5.59 -6.53 -10.92
CA THR A 69 -6.54 -6.90 -9.88
C THR A 69 -6.54 -5.77 -8.87
N ASP A 70 -7.70 -5.21 -8.60
CA ASP A 70 -7.84 -4.18 -7.57
C ASP A 70 -7.79 -4.80 -6.18
N SER A 71 -7.24 -4.03 -5.25
CA SER A 71 -7.23 -4.33 -3.84
C SER A 71 -7.77 -3.11 -3.09
N TYR A 72 -6.93 -2.39 -2.38
CA TYR A 72 -7.33 -1.18 -1.67
C TYR A 72 -7.50 0.00 -2.64
N PRO A 73 -8.56 0.83 -2.49
CA PRO A 73 -8.70 2.07 -3.23
C PRO A 73 -7.61 3.08 -2.87
N ALA A 74 -7.49 4.13 -3.68
CA ALA A 74 -6.60 5.23 -3.36
C ALA A 74 -7.11 6.02 -2.15
N MET A 75 -6.19 6.57 -1.38
CA MET A 75 -6.49 7.59 -0.37
C MET A 75 -5.41 8.66 -0.44
N GLY A 76 -5.66 9.70 -1.22
CA GLY A 76 -4.80 10.87 -1.29
C GLY A 76 -5.02 11.81 -0.10
N PRO A 77 -4.07 12.72 0.16
CA PRO A 77 -4.29 13.77 1.16
C PRO A 77 -5.36 14.75 0.66
N THR A 78 -6.37 15.02 1.50
CA THR A 78 -7.36 16.06 1.29
C THR A 78 -7.20 17.17 2.32
N GLY A 79 -7.82 18.32 2.07
CA GLY A 79 -7.88 19.41 3.05
C GLY A 79 -8.55 18.98 4.35
N GLY A 80 -9.59 18.13 4.26
CA GLY A 80 -10.28 17.57 5.41
C GLY A 80 -9.42 16.59 6.20
N ASN A 81 -8.72 15.67 5.53
CA ASN A 81 -7.77 14.79 6.19
C ASN A 81 -6.68 15.55 6.95
N LEU A 82 -6.16 16.62 6.34
CA LEU A 82 -5.16 17.48 6.99
C LEU A 82 -5.75 18.24 8.19
N ALA A 83 -7.02 18.65 8.14
CA ALA A 83 -7.70 19.28 9.28
C ALA A 83 -7.88 18.31 10.45
N VAL A 84 -8.24 17.04 10.18
CA VAL A 84 -8.31 16.00 11.21
C VAL A 84 -6.92 15.73 11.80
N LEU A 85 -5.89 15.66 10.95
CA LEU A 85 -4.51 15.47 11.39
C LEU A 85 -4.03 16.63 12.28
N ALA A 86 -4.39 17.87 11.96
CA ALA A 86 -4.05 19.03 12.79
C ALA A 86 -4.68 18.94 14.20
N LYS A 87 -5.89 18.39 14.32
CA LYS A 87 -6.49 18.12 15.62
C LYS A 87 -5.74 17.05 16.40
N LEU A 88 -5.28 15.97 15.73
CA LEU A 88 -4.45 14.96 16.36
C LEU A 88 -3.11 15.54 16.80
N ASP A 89 -2.49 16.38 15.98
CA ASP A 89 -1.23 17.06 16.33
C ASP A 89 -1.39 17.91 17.60
N GLN A 90 -2.48 18.68 17.71
CA GLN A 90 -2.76 19.46 18.90
C GLN A 90 -2.99 18.56 20.13
N VAL A 91 -3.77 17.49 19.99
CA VAL A 91 -3.96 16.50 21.07
C VAL A 91 -2.64 15.93 21.54
N SER A 92 -1.77 15.54 20.61
CA SER A 92 -0.47 14.95 20.91
C SER A 92 0.44 15.93 21.68
N LYS A 93 0.45 17.21 21.27
CA LYS A 93 1.19 18.29 21.94
C LYS A 93 0.66 18.56 23.35
N ASP A 94 -0.65 18.64 23.53
CA ASP A 94 -1.29 18.86 24.83
C ASP A 94 -1.01 17.71 25.83
N MET A 95 -0.79 16.51 25.31
CA MET A 95 -0.38 15.35 26.11
C MET A 95 1.14 15.24 26.33
N GLY A 96 1.93 16.21 25.83
CA GLY A 96 3.39 16.19 25.95
C GLY A 96 4.07 15.10 25.09
N GLN A 97 3.37 14.56 24.08
CA GLN A 97 3.89 13.49 23.21
C GLN A 97 4.60 14.04 21.94
N GLY A 98 4.73 15.36 21.82
CA GLY A 98 5.32 16.02 20.66
C GLY A 98 4.36 16.18 19.49
N GLY A 99 4.87 16.72 18.38
CA GLY A 99 4.08 16.97 17.18
C GLY A 99 3.85 15.72 16.33
N VAL A 100 2.75 15.72 15.57
CA VAL A 100 2.39 14.71 14.58
C VAL A 100 2.31 15.37 13.21
N ALA A 101 2.95 14.77 12.21
CA ALA A 101 2.99 15.26 10.85
C ALA A 101 2.48 14.21 9.86
N PRO A 102 2.12 14.63 8.62
CA PRO A 102 1.76 13.67 7.58
C PRO A 102 2.90 12.69 7.32
N TYR A 103 2.56 11.42 7.16
CA TYR A 103 3.55 10.40 6.81
C TYR A 103 3.72 10.34 5.28
N ASP A 104 4.96 10.15 4.82
CA ASP A 104 5.28 10.04 3.41
C ASP A 104 4.48 8.91 2.74
N PRO A 105 3.66 9.22 1.71
CA PRO A 105 2.86 8.21 1.02
C PRO A 105 3.67 7.04 0.44
N LEU A 106 4.94 7.24 0.10
CA LEU A 106 5.82 6.19 -0.42
C LEU A 106 6.26 5.19 0.65
N LYS A 107 6.15 5.57 1.92
CA LYS A 107 6.58 4.75 3.07
C LYS A 107 5.44 4.06 3.80
N ARG A 108 4.19 4.38 3.47
CA ARG A 108 3.00 3.78 4.10
C ARG A 108 2.43 2.63 3.30
N GLY A 109 1.71 1.74 3.97
CA GLY A 109 0.85 0.72 3.36
C GLY A 109 -0.54 1.26 3.00
N ALA A 110 -1.42 0.36 2.58
CA ALA A 110 -2.85 0.59 2.48
C ALA A 110 -3.51 0.35 3.85
N ALA A 111 -4.67 0.97 4.07
CA ALA A 111 -5.46 0.78 5.27
C ALA A 111 -6.97 0.80 4.96
N ASP A 112 -7.78 0.17 5.81
CA ASP A 112 -9.21 -0.02 5.60
C ASP A 112 -9.99 1.29 5.47
N ILE A 113 -9.49 2.37 6.06
CA ILE A 113 -10.07 3.71 5.90
C ILE A 113 -10.18 4.16 4.43
N SER A 114 -9.34 3.63 3.54
CA SER A 114 -9.39 3.97 2.12
C SER A 114 -10.70 3.57 1.45
N PHE A 115 -11.44 2.59 1.99
CA PHE A 115 -12.76 2.19 1.48
C PHE A 115 -13.88 3.20 1.78
N VAL A 116 -13.65 4.12 2.69
CA VAL A 116 -14.61 5.18 3.04
C VAL A 116 -14.08 6.57 2.76
N ALA A 117 -12.88 6.68 2.18
CA ALA A 117 -12.19 7.97 1.95
C ALA A 117 -12.94 8.93 1.03
N ASP A 118 -13.78 8.42 0.12
CA ASP A 118 -14.61 9.23 -0.75
C ASP A 118 -15.86 9.83 -0.06
N TYR A 119 -16.17 9.32 1.15
CA TYR A 119 -17.40 9.69 1.88
C TYR A 119 -17.12 10.49 3.14
N THR A 120 -15.92 10.42 3.67
CA THR A 120 -15.57 11.09 4.93
C THR A 120 -14.08 11.42 5.00
N ASP A 121 -13.77 12.52 5.68
CA ASP A 121 -12.40 12.83 6.04
C ASP A 121 -11.93 11.91 7.16
N GLY A 122 -10.65 11.52 7.11
CA GLY A 122 -10.12 10.60 8.11
C GLY A 122 -8.60 10.55 8.14
N ILE A 123 -8.12 9.92 9.17
CA ILE A 123 -6.70 9.61 9.38
C ILE A 123 -6.55 8.16 9.83
N ASP A 124 -5.40 7.58 9.57
CA ASP A 124 -5.02 6.25 10.03
C ASP A 124 -3.68 6.27 10.76
N GLY A 125 -3.23 5.11 11.26
CA GLY A 125 -1.97 5.01 11.99
C GLY A 125 -2.04 5.47 13.45
N LEU A 126 -3.22 5.43 14.06
CA LEU A 126 -3.42 5.79 15.47
C LEU A 126 -3.05 4.65 16.44
N GLY A 127 -2.84 3.47 15.91
CA GLY A 127 -2.67 2.23 16.68
C GLY A 127 -1.29 2.07 17.30
N THR A 128 -0.99 0.82 17.62
CA THR A 128 0.21 0.43 18.37
C THR A 128 1.52 0.75 17.64
N MET A 129 2.58 0.96 18.42
CA MET A 129 3.95 1.02 17.92
C MET A 129 4.59 -0.36 18.00
N GLY A 130 5.41 -0.69 17.01
CA GLY A 130 6.07 -2.00 16.96
C GLY A 130 7.13 -2.05 15.86
N SER A 131 7.60 -3.24 15.59
CA SER A 131 8.58 -3.50 14.51
C SER A 131 8.36 -4.86 13.88
N GLY A 132 8.97 -5.09 12.71
CA GLY A 132 8.92 -6.38 12.04
C GLY A 132 7.56 -6.72 11.43
N ALA A 133 6.74 -5.72 11.08
CA ALA A 133 5.42 -5.93 10.48
C ALA A 133 5.49 -6.90 9.28
N HIS A 134 4.53 -7.82 9.21
CA HIS A 134 4.44 -8.88 8.20
C HIS A 134 5.57 -9.92 8.23
N THR A 135 6.25 -10.07 9.36
CA THR A 135 7.27 -11.11 9.55
C THR A 135 6.97 -11.96 10.79
N PRO A 136 7.56 -13.18 10.91
CA PRO A 136 7.46 -13.98 12.13
C PRO A 136 8.06 -13.31 13.39
N GLN A 137 8.83 -12.24 13.21
CA GLN A 137 9.45 -11.45 14.27
C GLN A 137 8.65 -10.18 14.61
N GLU A 138 7.41 -10.08 14.16
CA GLU A 138 6.56 -8.93 14.46
C GLU A 138 6.34 -8.76 15.96
N THR A 139 6.51 -7.53 16.42
CA THR A 139 6.41 -7.18 17.84
C THR A 139 5.58 -5.93 18.06
N VAL A 140 4.94 -5.84 19.24
CA VAL A 140 4.21 -4.65 19.72
C VAL A 140 4.90 -4.09 20.95
N ASN A 141 5.09 -2.78 20.98
CA ASN A 141 5.61 -2.08 22.13
C ASN A 141 4.49 -1.74 23.13
N LEU A 142 4.25 -2.61 24.08
CA LEU A 142 3.20 -2.46 25.09
C LEU A 142 3.35 -1.18 25.95
N LYS A 143 4.57 -0.63 26.11
CA LYS A 143 4.78 0.60 26.88
C LYS A 143 4.12 1.82 26.23
N THR A 144 3.89 1.80 24.93
CA THR A 144 3.25 2.92 24.22
C THR A 144 1.72 2.81 24.18
N MET A 145 1.16 1.64 24.46
CA MET A 145 -0.25 1.34 24.25
C MET A 145 -1.19 2.30 25.02
N ASN A 146 -0.97 2.49 26.30
CA ASN A 146 -1.81 3.37 27.13
C ASN A 146 -1.81 4.82 26.62
N ALA A 147 -0.66 5.34 26.26
CA ALA A 147 -0.54 6.70 25.72
C ALA A 147 -1.27 6.88 24.40
N LEU A 148 -1.21 5.87 23.51
CA LEU A 148 -1.91 5.90 22.22
C LEU A 148 -3.42 5.75 22.39
N ILE A 149 -3.90 4.92 23.31
CA ILE A 149 -5.32 4.80 23.67
C ILE A 149 -5.86 6.14 24.19
N GLN A 150 -5.16 6.77 25.14
CA GLN A 150 -5.56 8.06 25.69
C GLN A 150 -5.60 9.16 24.62
N ARG A 151 -4.59 9.19 23.73
CA ARG A 151 -4.54 10.13 22.61
C ARG A 151 -5.73 9.96 21.66
N SER A 152 -6.06 8.73 21.31
CA SER A 152 -7.20 8.43 20.45
C SER A 152 -8.53 8.79 21.13
N ALA A 153 -8.69 8.47 22.40
CA ALA A 153 -9.89 8.82 23.17
C ALA A 153 -10.09 10.34 23.26
N LEU A 154 -9.00 11.10 23.53
CA LEU A 154 -9.06 12.56 23.58
C LEU A 154 -9.34 13.18 22.21
N LEU A 155 -8.79 12.60 21.13
CA LEU A 155 -9.12 13.02 19.77
C LEU A 155 -10.61 12.83 19.47
N ILE A 156 -11.17 11.65 19.75
CA ILE A 156 -12.60 11.36 19.56
C ILE A 156 -13.45 12.36 20.35
N TYR A 157 -13.13 12.57 21.62
CA TYR A 157 -13.82 13.54 22.46
C TYR A 157 -13.84 14.94 21.85
N ARG A 158 -12.71 15.43 21.31
CA ARG A 158 -12.60 16.76 20.67
C ARG A 158 -13.26 16.85 19.30
N LEU A 159 -13.43 15.74 18.61
CA LEU A 159 -14.13 15.70 17.32
C LEU A 159 -15.65 15.68 17.46
N THR A 160 -16.17 15.30 18.62
CA THR A 160 -17.61 15.11 18.88
C THR A 160 -18.22 16.21 19.75
N ARG A 161 -17.48 17.30 20.04
CA ARG A 161 -17.95 18.43 20.87
C ARG A 161 -18.01 19.75 20.14
#